data_96432c1e4872edcf9b2b0fe3f3a8449a
#
_entry.id   96432c1e4872edcf9b2b0fe3f3a8449a
#
_cell.length_a   1.000
_cell.length_b   1.000
_cell.length_c   1.000
_cell.angle_alpha   90.00
_cell.angle_beta   90.00
_cell.angle_gamma   90.00
#
_symmetry.space_group_name_H-M   'P 1'
#
loop_
_entity.id
_entity.type
_entity.pdbx_description
1 polymer ?
#
loop_
_entity_poly.entity_id
_entity_poly.type
_entity_poly.pdbx_seq_one_letter_code
_entity_poly.pdbx_strand_id
1 'polypeptide(L)'
;MKLLGLRLCEHDSNISYFDGSSLHYYKSERKYQIKHHAIHDLLKWREEIKDLWDLDYKEIDEIGIIIDPWRHNLPTDNENFFPAIEGYEYLPSNSKVYRIDHHYAHALSCFPIEKKKSNIQVVIDGFGDENIAWTVFKNNKIFKQGFLKENGSLGVAMCKFGEELGIKFSHDLDIAGKLMGIQSYGSIDQDFKKKIVDKYTLYDVSKYFHSADDWVKHLNDDLLLKLKPLDWIRTVHDATSEILIKFFEDVTNKNYDEYISYSGGVALNVIWNTALKNKFKNLVIPPHCNDEGLSL
;
A
#
# COMPACT_ATOMS: atom_id res chain seq x y z
N MET A 1 -28.67 6.85 4.90
CA MET A 1 -27.63 6.13 5.68
C MET A 1 -26.35 6.95 5.60
N LYS A 2 -25.84 7.34 6.75
CA LYS A 2 -24.58 8.11 6.89
C LYS A 2 -23.46 7.17 7.30
N LEU A 3 -22.38 7.14 6.53
CA LEU A 3 -21.25 6.24 6.74
C LEU A 3 -19.98 7.04 7.02
N LEU A 4 -19.14 6.53 7.89
CA LEU A 4 -17.86 7.13 8.22
C LEU A 4 -16.73 6.09 8.08
N GLY A 5 -15.69 6.39 7.33
CA GLY A 5 -14.46 5.61 7.27
C GLY A 5 -13.33 6.37 7.97
N LEU A 6 -12.61 5.71 8.86
CA LEU A 6 -11.53 6.28 9.66
C LEU A 6 -10.25 5.47 9.52
N ARG A 7 -9.19 6.12 9.09
CA ARG A 7 -7.83 5.58 9.20
C ARG A 7 -7.17 6.11 10.47
N LEU A 8 -7.04 5.25 11.48
CA LEU A 8 -6.28 5.52 12.72
C LEU A 8 -4.91 4.86 12.58
N CYS A 9 -3.83 5.64 12.57
CA CYS A 9 -2.53 5.05 12.31
C CYS A 9 -1.34 5.95 12.63
N GLU A 10 -0.16 5.41 12.39
CA GLU A 10 1.15 6.04 12.58
C GLU A 10 1.48 7.06 11.50
N HIS A 11 0.82 7.02 10.34
CA HIS A 11 1.05 7.92 9.21
C HIS A 11 -0.18 7.97 8.28
N ASP A 12 -0.27 9.02 7.47
CA ASP A 12 -1.25 9.19 6.40
C ASP A 12 -2.72 9.10 6.87
N SER A 13 -3.02 9.62 8.07
CA SER A 13 -4.37 9.59 8.63
C SER A 13 -5.36 10.33 7.75
N ASN A 14 -6.47 9.67 7.47
CA ASN A 14 -7.52 10.19 6.60
C ASN A 14 -8.91 9.73 7.07
N ILE A 15 -9.92 10.44 6.58
CA ILE A 15 -11.31 10.22 6.90
C ILE A 15 -12.17 10.42 5.66
N SER A 16 -13.17 9.59 5.50
CA SER A 16 -14.25 9.78 4.51
C SER A 16 -15.61 9.74 5.16
N TYR A 17 -16.51 10.53 4.63
CA TYR A 17 -17.90 10.63 5.09
C TYR A 17 -18.84 10.56 3.89
N PHE A 18 -19.79 9.62 3.94
CA PHE A 18 -20.87 9.54 2.98
C PHE A 18 -22.19 10.00 3.64
N ASP A 19 -22.78 11.07 3.12
CA ASP A 19 -24.01 11.68 3.70
C ASP A 19 -25.31 11.03 3.23
N GLY A 20 -25.22 9.99 2.40
CA GLY A 20 -26.34 9.33 1.72
C GLY A 20 -26.47 9.70 0.24
N SER A 21 -25.76 10.73 -0.22
CA SER A 21 -25.74 11.22 -1.61
C SER A 21 -24.34 11.51 -2.13
N SER A 22 -23.48 12.06 -1.30
CA SER A 22 -22.16 12.55 -1.64
C SER A 22 -21.08 11.95 -0.75
N LEU A 23 -19.92 11.68 -1.33
CA LEU A 23 -18.73 11.23 -0.61
C LEU A 23 -17.80 12.42 -0.36
N HIS A 24 -17.51 12.67 0.90
CA HIS A 24 -16.56 13.67 1.36
C HIS A 24 -15.30 12.97 1.81
N TYR A 25 -14.13 13.53 1.48
CA TYR A 25 -12.86 12.96 1.84
C TYR A 25 -11.90 14.02 2.35
N TYR A 26 -11.13 13.67 3.37
CA TYR A 26 -10.14 14.56 3.97
C TYR A 26 -8.93 13.77 4.46
N LYS A 27 -7.72 14.32 4.24
CA LYS A 27 -6.49 13.83 4.84
C LYS A 27 -5.85 14.88 5.74
N SER A 28 -5.38 14.46 6.91
CA SER A 28 -4.89 15.34 7.95
C SER A 28 -3.65 16.14 7.54
N GLU A 29 -2.77 15.56 6.72
CA GLU A 29 -1.57 16.25 6.25
C GLU A 29 -1.85 17.56 5.51
N ARG A 30 -3.05 17.70 4.86
CA ARG A 30 -3.44 18.94 4.14
C ARG A 30 -3.72 20.09 5.09
N LYS A 31 -4.37 19.82 6.22
CA LYS A 31 -4.68 20.83 7.24
C LYS A 31 -3.43 21.21 8.01
N TYR A 32 -2.66 20.22 8.45
CA TYR A 32 -1.52 20.43 9.34
C TYR A 32 -0.23 20.77 8.61
N GLN A 33 -0.17 20.60 7.28
CA GLN A 33 1.04 20.84 6.47
C GLN A 33 2.23 19.97 6.95
N ILE A 34 1.92 18.80 7.51
CA ILE A 34 2.90 17.83 8.01
C ILE A 34 2.75 16.57 7.15
N LYS A 35 3.79 16.23 6.39
CA LYS A 35 3.80 15.03 5.56
C LYS A 35 3.69 13.79 6.44
N HIS A 36 2.88 12.82 6.00
CA HIS A 36 2.57 11.61 6.75
C HIS A 36 1.95 11.88 8.15
N HIS A 37 1.20 12.97 8.30
CA HIS A 37 0.56 13.32 9.58
C HIS A 37 -0.34 12.20 10.09
N ALA A 38 -0.24 11.91 11.41
CA ALA A 38 -0.99 10.87 12.08
C ALA A 38 -1.99 11.44 13.09
N ILE A 39 -3.16 10.81 13.18
CA ILE A 39 -4.16 11.00 14.24
C ILE A 39 -4.48 9.62 14.79
N HIS A 40 -4.24 9.42 16.09
CA HIS A 40 -4.28 8.10 16.72
C HIS A 40 -5.56 7.80 17.48
N ASP A 41 -6.33 8.84 17.84
CA ASP A 41 -7.49 8.69 18.73
C ASP A 41 -8.80 9.21 18.09
N LEU A 42 -9.91 8.65 18.57
CA LEU A 42 -11.26 8.97 18.08
C LEU A 42 -11.77 10.32 18.57
N LEU A 43 -11.28 10.82 19.71
CA LEU A 43 -11.66 12.16 20.21
C LEU A 43 -11.11 13.22 19.26
N LYS A 44 -9.84 13.09 18.85
CA LYS A 44 -9.25 14.03 17.88
C LYS A 44 -9.98 14.00 16.54
N TRP A 45 -10.33 12.81 16.05
CA TRP A 45 -11.15 12.71 14.84
C TRP A 45 -12.55 13.33 14.99
N ARG A 46 -13.17 13.20 16.17
CA ARG A 46 -14.44 13.88 16.45
C ARG A 46 -14.34 15.40 16.32
N GLU A 47 -13.26 15.99 16.85
CA GLU A 47 -12.98 17.43 16.68
C GLU A 47 -12.79 17.78 15.19
N GLU A 48 -12.00 16.98 14.46
CA GLU A 48 -11.75 17.22 13.04
C GLU A 48 -13.02 17.19 12.19
N ILE A 49 -13.89 16.18 12.36
CA ILE A 49 -15.16 16.11 11.58
C ILE A 49 -16.14 17.19 11.96
N LYS A 50 -16.13 17.64 13.21
CA LYS A 50 -16.93 18.79 13.65
C LYS A 50 -16.46 20.07 12.97
N ASP A 51 -15.16 20.31 12.91
CA ASP A 51 -14.55 21.46 12.23
C ASP A 51 -14.81 21.45 10.71
N LEU A 52 -14.67 20.29 10.08
CA LEU A 52 -14.71 20.15 8.62
C LEU A 52 -16.14 20.17 8.06
N TRP A 53 -17.08 19.51 8.75
CA TRP A 53 -18.40 19.19 8.20
C TRP A 53 -19.56 19.53 9.14
N ASP A 54 -19.27 20.16 10.29
CA ASP A 54 -20.25 20.44 11.36
C ASP A 54 -21.04 19.20 11.81
N LEU A 55 -20.36 18.04 11.84
CA LEU A 55 -20.93 16.71 12.09
C LEU A 55 -20.50 16.19 13.46
N ASP A 56 -21.41 15.49 14.16
CA ASP A 56 -21.08 14.70 15.36
C ASP A 56 -21.20 13.20 15.05
N TYR A 57 -20.40 12.36 15.74
CA TYR A 57 -20.51 10.89 15.64
C TYR A 57 -21.94 10.39 15.85
N LYS A 58 -22.74 11.05 16.69
CA LYS A 58 -24.15 10.70 16.96
C LYS A 58 -25.03 10.65 15.72
N GLU A 59 -24.63 11.30 14.65
CA GLU A 59 -25.37 11.35 13.40
C GLU A 59 -24.99 10.23 12.41
N ILE A 60 -24.00 9.39 12.77
CA ILE A 60 -23.45 8.36 11.90
C ILE A 60 -24.13 7.01 12.17
N ASP A 61 -24.58 6.37 11.11
CA ASP A 61 -25.23 5.06 11.19
C ASP A 61 -24.22 3.91 11.29
N GLU A 62 -23.14 3.96 10.49
CA GLU A 62 -22.10 2.92 10.46
C GLU A 62 -20.71 3.54 10.35
N ILE A 63 -19.75 2.97 11.07
CA ILE A 63 -18.36 3.44 11.16
C ILE A 63 -17.41 2.30 10.82
N GLY A 64 -16.58 2.48 9.79
CA GLY A 64 -15.45 1.60 9.48
C GLY A 64 -14.17 2.17 10.08
N ILE A 65 -13.43 1.37 10.82
CA ILE A 65 -12.14 1.73 11.42
C ILE A 65 -11.05 0.83 10.84
N ILE A 66 -10.03 1.44 10.29
CA ILE A 66 -8.82 0.79 9.79
C ILE A 66 -7.69 1.09 10.77
N ILE A 67 -7.24 0.08 11.48
CA ILE A 67 -6.13 0.14 12.42
C ILE A 67 -5.59 -1.28 12.64
N ASP A 68 -4.27 -1.45 12.55
CA ASP A 68 -3.62 -2.75 12.82
C ASP A 68 -3.53 -3.01 14.34
N PRO A 69 -4.27 -4.00 14.87
CA PRO A 69 -4.27 -4.28 16.30
C PRO A 69 -2.88 -4.67 16.83
N TRP A 70 -2.12 -5.44 16.06
CA TRP A 70 -0.79 -5.90 16.47
C TRP A 70 0.21 -4.76 16.64
N ARG A 71 0.19 -3.81 15.72
CA ARG A 71 1.11 -2.65 15.75
C ARG A 71 0.80 -1.70 16.90
N HIS A 72 -0.46 -1.61 17.29
CA HIS A 72 -0.94 -0.71 18.35
C HIS A 72 -1.14 -1.42 19.69
N ASN A 73 -0.72 -2.69 19.81
CA ASN A 73 -0.91 -3.51 21.03
C ASN A 73 -2.39 -3.57 21.47
N LEU A 74 -3.31 -3.58 20.53
CA LEU A 74 -4.74 -3.70 20.78
C LEU A 74 -5.15 -5.18 20.81
N PRO A 75 -6.22 -5.53 21.57
CA PRO A 75 -6.83 -6.85 21.49
C PRO A 75 -7.23 -7.21 20.05
N THR A 76 -7.15 -8.49 19.71
CA THR A 76 -7.55 -8.97 18.37
C THR A 76 -8.98 -9.48 18.32
N ASP A 77 -9.58 -9.79 19.48
CA ASP A 77 -10.98 -10.17 19.60
C ASP A 77 -11.91 -8.94 19.57
N ASN A 78 -13.07 -9.09 18.95
CA ASN A 78 -13.98 -7.98 18.71
C ASN A 78 -14.58 -7.37 19.99
N GLU A 79 -14.69 -8.12 21.07
CA GLU A 79 -15.28 -7.65 22.33
C GLU A 79 -14.39 -6.62 23.02
N ASN A 80 -13.07 -6.82 22.97
CA ASN A 80 -12.08 -6.00 23.64
C ASN A 80 -11.39 -4.98 22.71
N PHE A 81 -11.40 -5.21 21.38
CA PHE A 81 -10.74 -4.36 20.40
C PHE A 81 -11.25 -2.92 20.43
N PHE A 82 -12.55 -2.72 20.24
CA PHE A 82 -13.12 -1.38 20.16
C PHE A 82 -12.99 -0.60 21.46
N PRO A 83 -13.31 -1.16 22.63
CA PRO A 83 -13.14 -0.45 23.91
C PRO A 83 -11.70 -0.05 24.22
N ALA A 84 -10.70 -0.71 23.62
CA ALA A 84 -9.29 -0.39 23.81
C ALA A 84 -8.79 0.77 22.95
N ILE A 85 -9.58 1.23 21.96
CA ILE A 85 -9.23 2.38 21.13
C ILE A 85 -9.49 3.66 21.93
N GLU A 86 -8.48 4.54 22.00
CA GLU A 86 -8.62 5.82 22.70
C GLU A 86 -9.76 6.66 22.11
N GLY A 87 -10.65 7.12 22.98
CA GLY A 87 -11.82 7.89 22.58
C GLY A 87 -13.02 7.05 22.12
N TYR A 88 -12.98 5.72 22.26
CA TYR A 88 -14.10 4.85 21.87
C TYR A 88 -15.42 5.22 22.57
N GLU A 89 -15.36 5.71 23.80
CA GLU A 89 -16.53 6.16 24.57
C GLU A 89 -17.31 7.33 23.93
N TYR A 90 -16.70 8.02 22.96
CA TYR A 90 -17.35 9.10 22.19
C TYR A 90 -18.15 8.58 21.00
N LEU A 91 -17.97 7.34 20.59
CA LEU A 91 -18.76 6.74 19.52
C LEU A 91 -20.20 6.50 20.01
N PRO A 92 -21.20 6.68 19.14
CA PRO A 92 -22.59 6.47 19.54
C PRO A 92 -22.88 4.98 19.75
N SER A 93 -23.56 4.64 20.83
CA SER A 93 -23.90 3.26 21.18
C SER A 93 -24.85 2.57 20.17
N ASN A 94 -25.53 3.33 19.33
CA ASN A 94 -26.45 2.83 18.31
C ASN A 94 -25.83 2.68 16.92
N SER A 95 -24.62 3.18 16.72
CA SER A 95 -23.90 2.99 15.45
C SER A 95 -23.28 1.60 15.38
N LYS A 96 -23.28 1.03 14.19
CA LYS A 96 -22.50 -0.19 13.93
C LYS A 96 -21.07 0.19 13.66
N VAL A 97 -20.15 -0.42 14.38
CA VAL A 97 -18.70 -0.18 14.22
C VAL A 97 -18.04 -1.44 13.68
N TYR A 98 -17.23 -1.28 12.64
CA TYR A 98 -16.53 -2.36 11.97
C TYR A 98 -15.03 -2.13 11.98
N ARG A 99 -14.25 -3.15 12.28
CA ARG A 99 -12.84 -3.20 11.96
C ARG A 99 -12.68 -3.66 10.52
N ILE A 100 -11.97 -2.88 9.73
CA ILE A 100 -11.67 -3.20 8.33
C ILE A 100 -10.19 -3.57 8.22
N ASP A 101 -9.91 -4.74 7.67
CA ASP A 101 -8.54 -5.18 7.37
C ASP A 101 -7.84 -4.21 6.40
N HIS A 102 -6.56 -3.93 6.64
CA HIS A 102 -5.77 -2.96 5.90
C HIS A 102 -5.75 -3.25 4.38
N HIS A 103 -5.41 -4.48 4.00
CA HIS A 103 -5.37 -4.84 2.57
C HIS A 103 -6.75 -4.91 1.94
N TYR A 104 -7.77 -5.27 2.71
CA TYR A 104 -9.12 -5.24 2.21
C TYR A 104 -9.62 -3.80 2.00
N ALA A 105 -9.25 -2.87 2.89
CA ALA A 105 -9.53 -1.44 2.69
C ALA A 105 -8.87 -0.90 1.41
N HIS A 106 -7.61 -1.25 1.16
CA HIS A 106 -6.93 -0.92 -0.11
C HIS A 106 -7.68 -1.46 -1.34
N ALA A 107 -8.17 -2.69 -1.29
CA ALA A 107 -8.94 -3.27 -2.39
C ALA A 107 -10.27 -2.55 -2.60
N LEU A 108 -10.97 -2.19 -1.52
CA LEU A 108 -12.26 -1.48 -1.57
C LEU A 108 -12.10 -0.03 -2.03
N SER A 109 -11.03 0.66 -1.68
CA SER A 109 -10.78 2.07 -2.05
C SER A 109 -10.74 2.31 -3.57
N CYS A 110 -10.58 1.26 -4.36
CA CYS A 110 -10.63 1.33 -5.82
C CYS A 110 -12.05 1.50 -6.36
N PHE A 111 -13.07 0.99 -5.67
CA PHE A 111 -14.44 0.90 -6.20
C PHE A 111 -15.09 2.24 -6.57
N PRO A 112 -14.89 3.35 -5.83
CA PRO A 112 -15.50 4.62 -6.17
C PRO A 112 -15.12 5.18 -7.54
N ILE A 113 -13.96 4.76 -8.08
CA ILE A 113 -13.44 5.24 -9.37
C ILE A 113 -13.56 4.22 -10.52
N GLU A 114 -13.95 3.00 -10.20
CA GLU A 114 -14.09 1.95 -11.19
C GLU A 114 -15.33 2.14 -12.06
N LYS A 115 -15.15 2.19 -13.38
CA LYS A 115 -16.27 2.18 -14.33
C LYS A 115 -17.01 0.84 -14.36
N LYS A 116 -16.30 -0.24 -14.06
CA LYS A 116 -16.78 -1.60 -13.93
C LYS A 116 -16.01 -2.28 -12.82
N LYS A 117 -16.73 -2.95 -11.92
CA LYS A 117 -16.13 -3.65 -10.79
C LYS A 117 -15.05 -4.63 -11.24
N SER A 118 -13.87 -4.53 -10.63
CA SER A 118 -12.75 -5.43 -10.87
C SER A 118 -13.04 -6.81 -10.28
N ASN A 119 -12.78 -7.86 -11.08
CA ASN A 119 -12.87 -9.24 -10.62
C ASN A 119 -11.66 -9.65 -9.79
N ILE A 120 -10.53 -8.99 -10.04
CA ILE A 120 -9.25 -9.21 -9.37
C ILE A 120 -8.80 -7.90 -8.77
N GLN A 121 -8.54 -7.89 -7.46
CA GLN A 121 -7.91 -6.80 -6.77
C GLN A 121 -6.51 -7.24 -6.31
N VAL A 122 -5.49 -6.50 -6.69
CA VAL A 122 -4.11 -6.74 -6.29
C VAL A 122 -3.69 -5.62 -5.34
N VAL A 123 -3.26 -5.99 -4.15
CA VAL A 123 -2.70 -5.06 -3.16
C VAL A 123 -1.24 -5.44 -2.92
N ILE A 124 -0.32 -4.49 -3.12
CA ILE A 124 1.11 -4.69 -2.80
C ILE A 124 1.56 -3.47 -2.00
N ASP A 125 1.98 -3.71 -0.78
CA ASP A 125 2.27 -2.64 0.17
C ASP A 125 3.63 -2.82 0.86
N GLY A 126 3.95 -1.92 1.80
CA GLY A 126 4.99 -2.15 2.79
C GLY A 126 4.63 -3.37 3.63
N PHE A 127 3.62 -3.25 4.43
CA PHE A 127 2.88 -4.34 5.09
C PHE A 127 1.64 -3.77 5.80
N GLY A 128 0.60 -4.57 5.87
CA GLY A 128 -0.64 -4.30 6.62
C GLY A 128 -0.78 -5.18 7.85
N ASP A 129 -2.02 -5.50 8.20
CA ASP A 129 -2.37 -6.36 9.33
C ASP A 129 -1.59 -7.69 9.26
N GLU A 130 -1.18 -8.21 10.42
CA GLU A 130 -0.47 -9.50 10.55
C GLU A 130 0.83 -9.58 9.70
N ASN A 131 1.43 -8.44 9.35
CA ASN A 131 2.59 -8.35 8.48
C ASN A 131 2.35 -8.90 7.05
N ILE A 132 1.13 -8.81 6.54
CA ILE A 132 0.81 -9.14 5.16
C ILE A 132 1.42 -8.07 4.25
N ALA A 133 2.28 -8.49 3.31
CA ALA A 133 2.97 -7.58 2.39
C ALA A 133 2.23 -7.40 1.06
N TRP A 134 1.47 -8.41 0.64
CA TRP A 134 0.63 -8.34 -0.54
C TRP A 134 -0.55 -9.30 -0.45
N THR A 135 -1.66 -8.95 -1.11
CA THR A 135 -2.86 -9.77 -1.20
C THR A 135 -3.44 -9.69 -2.61
N VAL A 136 -3.87 -10.81 -3.12
CA VAL A 136 -4.70 -10.91 -4.33
C VAL A 136 -6.08 -11.37 -3.90
N PHE A 137 -7.09 -10.56 -4.20
CA PHE A 137 -8.48 -10.93 -4.04
C PHE A 137 -9.06 -11.33 -5.41
N LYS A 138 -9.90 -12.36 -5.43
CA LYS A 138 -10.75 -12.72 -6.57
C LYS A 138 -12.19 -12.79 -6.10
N ASN A 139 -13.07 -12.04 -6.76
CA ASN A 139 -14.48 -11.94 -6.36
C ASN A 139 -14.65 -11.58 -4.87
N ASN A 140 -13.89 -10.63 -4.40
CA ASN A 140 -13.83 -10.13 -3.00
C ASN A 140 -13.44 -11.20 -1.96
N LYS A 141 -12.78 -12.28 -2.38
CA LYS A 141 -12.23 -13.30 -1.47
C LYS A 141 -10.72 -13.36 -1.63
N ILE A 142 -10.02 -13.56 -0.54
CA ILE A 142 -8.57 -13.77 -0.56
C ILE A 142 -8.29 -15.00 -1.44
N PHE A 143 -7.49 -14.79 -2.48
CA PHE A 143 -7.03 -15.84 -3.38
C PHE A 143 -5.60 -16.28 -3.07
N LYS A 144 -4.70 -15.29 -2.85
CA LYS A 144 -3.31 -15.50 -2.45
C LYS A 144 -2.87 -14.36 -1.54
N GLN A 145 -1.96 -14.65 -0.63
CA GLN A 145 -1.30 -13.66 0.23
C GLN A 145 0.19 -13.97 0.36
N GLY A 146 0.98 -12.94 0.65
CA GLY A 146 2.37 -13.06 1.03
C GLY A 146 2.68 -12.25 2.26
N PHE A 147 3.53 -12.80 3.13
CA PHE A 147 3.86 -12.23 4.43
C PHE A 147 5.30 -11.72 4.44
N LEU A 148 5.53 -10.64 5.17
CA LEU A 148 6.84 -9.98 5.27
C LEU A 148 7.96 -10.96 5.67
N LYS A 149 7.71 -11.85 6.62
CA LYS A 149 8.70 -12.78 7.14
C LYS A 149 9.11 -13.85 6.13
N GLU A 150 8.15 -14.41 5.41
CA GLU A 150 8.34 -15.51 4.48
C GLU A 150 8.72 -15.04 3.07
N ASN A 151 8.06 -14.00 2.60
CA ASN A 151 8.13 -13.54 1.21
C ASN A 151 8.82 -12.18 1.05
N GLY A 152 9.17 -11.51 2.16
CA GLY A 152 9.62 -10.13 2.11
C GLY A 152 8.53 -9.16 1.69
N SER A 153 8.89 -7.89 1.56
CA SER A 153 8.02 -6.82 1.08
C SER A 153 8.75 -5.95 0.07
N LEU A 154 8.15 -5.75 -1.08
CA LEU A 154 8.72 -4.89 -2.12
C LEU A 154 8.79 -3.42 -1.67
N GLY A 155 7.78 -2.93 -0.94
CA GLY A 155 7.77 -1.57 -0.40
C GLY A 155 8.91 -1.34 0.61
N VAL A 156 9.04 -2.25 1.59
CA VAL A 156 10.14 -2.20 2.58
C VAL A 156 11.50 -2.35 1.91
N ALA A 157 11.61 -3.27 0.94
CA ALA A 157 12.85 -3.50 0.22
C ALA A 157 13.34 -2.26 -0.53
N MET A 158 12.44 -1.52 -1.18
CA MET A 158 12.79 -0.25 -1.85
C MET A 158 13.30 0.81 -0.88
N CYS A 159 12.70 0.94 0.30
CA CYS A 159 13.18 1.86 1.33
C CYS A 159 14.59 1.48 1.79
N LYS A 160 14.80 0.23 2.16
CA LYS A 160 16.11 -0.27 2.62
C LYS A 160 17.21 -0.15 1.56
N PHE A 161 16.91 -0.47 0.32
CA PHE A 161 17.88 -0.32 -0.76
C PHE A 161 18.25 1.15 -1.00
N GLY A 162 17.29 2.07 -0.84
CA GLY A 162 17.55 3.50 -0.89
C GLY A 162 18.45 3.98 0.25
N GLU A 163 18.23 3.49 1.47
CA GLU A 163 19.09 3.76 2.63
C GLU A 163 20.54 3.30 2.39
N GLU A 164 20.73 2.07 1.90
CA GLU A 164 22.04 1.52 1.56
C GLU A 164 22.79 2.42 0.57
N LEU A 165 22.09 3.00 -0.38
CA LEU A 165 22.65 3.93 -1.36
C LEU A 165 22.85 5.35 -0.81
N GLY A 166 22.63 5.55 0.49
CA GLY A 166 22.82 6.83 1.17
C GLY A 166 21.73 7.86 0.92
N ILE A 167 20.57 7.45 0.41
CA ILE A 167 19.39 8.31 0.25
C ILE A 167 18.80 8.56 1.65
N LYS A 168 18.87 9.82 2.09
CA LYS A 168 18.35 10.24 3.41
C LYS A 168 17.19 11.21 3.24
N PHE A 169 16.13 11.00 4.01
CA PHE A 169 14.95 11.86 4.03
C PHE A 169 14.41 12.03 5.45
N SER A 170 13.47 12.96 5.59
CA SER A 170 12.80 13.23 6.87
C SER A 170 11.89 12.10 7.34
N HIS A 171 11.43 11.26 6.40
CA HIS A 171 10.60 10.10 6.69
C HIS A 171 10.96 8.93 5.75
N ASP A 172 11.06 7.71 6.28
CA ASP A 172 11.50 6.52 5.53
C ASP A 172 10.59 6.20 4.34
N LEU A 173 9.29 6.50 4.45
CA LEU A 173 8.31 6.31 3.37
C LEU A 173 8.63 7.15 2.12
N ASP A 174 9.41 8.24 2.25
CA ASP A 174 9.83 9.06 1.12
C ASP A 174 10.93 8.42 0.27
N ILE A 175 11.68 7.47 0.83
CA ILE A 175 12.87 6.90 0.21
C ILE A 175 12.50 6.17 -1.08
N ALA A 176 11.45 5.33 -1.05
CA ALA A 176 11.00 4.58 -2.23
C ALA A 176 10.64 5.49 -3.42
N GLY A 177 9.96 6.62 -3.16
CA GLY A 177 9.63 7.61 -4.19
C GLY A 177 10.87 8.29 -4.79
N LYS A 178 11.88 8.55 -3.96
CA LYS A 178 13.15 9.15 -4.44
C LYS A 178 13.99 8.13 -5.21
N LEU A 179 14.02 6.88 -4.74
CA LEU A 179 14.66 5.77 -5.46
C LEU A 179 14.07 5.64 -6.87
N MET A 180 12.75 5.69 -7.00
CA MET A 180 12.04 5.69 -8.28
C MET A 180 12.48 6.85 -9.19
N GLY A 181 12.73 8.03 -8.64
CA GLY A 181 13.22 9.18 -9.42
C GLY A 181 14.69 9.03 -9.83
N ILE A 182 15.56 8.69 -8.87
CA ILE A 182 17.02 8.62 -9.03
C ILE A 182 17.42 7.53 -10.03
N GLN A 183 16.69 6.43 -10.10
CA GLN A 183 17.00 5.33 -11.02
C GLN A 183 17.09 5.78 -12.50
N SER A 184 16.46 6.88 -12.88
CA SER A 184 16.50 7.40 -14.24
C SER A 184 17.89 7.89 -14.68
N TYR A 185 18.80 8.12 -13.75
CA TYR A 185 20.18 8.54 -14.01
C TYR A 185 21.16 7.36 -14.21
N GLY A 186 20.71 6.13 -13.97
CA GLY A 186 21.50 4.92 -14.19
C GLY A 186 21.29 4.32 -15.57
N SER A 187 22.16 3.39 -15.91
CA SER A 187 22.09 2.55 -17.11
C SER A 187 21.68 1.12 -16.75
N ILE A 188 20.95 0.45 -17.64
CA ILE A 188 20.56 -0.95 -17.44
C ILE A 188 21.73 -1.84 -17.85
N ASP A 189 22.21 -2.68 -16.94
CA ASP A 189 23.03 -3.84 -17.26
C ASP A 189 22.13 -5.00 -17.71
N GLN A 190 22.19 -5.35 -18.99
CA GLN A 190 21.26 -6.31 -19.58
C GLN A 190 21.53 -7.75 -19.10
N ASP A 191 22.77 -8.10 -18.84
CA ASP A 191 23.12 -9.44 -18.35
C ASP A 191 22.68 -9.64 -16.91
N PHE A 192 22.87 -8.63 -16.07
CA PHE A 192 22.38 -8.65 -14.69
C PHE A 192 20.86 -8.66 -14.66
N LYS A 193 20.19 -7.78 -15.43
CA LYS A 193 18.73 -7.79 -15.57
C LYS A 193 18.20 -9.17 -15.95
N LYS A 194 18.81 -9.80 -16.96
CA LYS A 194 18.42 -11.14 -17.42
C LYS A 194 18.55 -12.17 -16.30
N LYS A 195 19.66 -12.16 -15.55
CA LYS A 195 19.85 -13.06 -14.40
C LYS A 195 18.76 -12.91 -13.36
N ILE A 196 18.33 -11.67 -13.05
CA ILE A 196 17.23 -11.40 -12.11
C ILE A 196 15.92 -11.97 -12.66
N VAL A 197 15.54 -11.60 -13.86
CA VAL A 197 14.22 -11.92 -14.46
C VAL A 197 14.06 -13.42 -14.72
N ASP A 198 15.16 -14.14 -15.04
CA ASP A 198 15.13 -15.59 -15.28
C ASP A 198 15.09 -16.40 -13.97
N LYS A 199 15.67 -15.87 -12.89
CA LYS A 199 15.84 -16.62 -11.64
C LYS A 199 14.77 -16.32 -10.60
N TYR A 200 14.23 -15.08 -10.55
CA TYR A 200 13.45 -14.61 -9.43
C TYR A 200 11.98 -14.35 -9.78
N THR A 201 11.12 -14.64 -8.83
CA THR A 201 9.71 -14.23 -8.80
C THR A 201 9.55 -12.93 -8.01
N LEU A 202 8.32 -12.40 -7.94
CA LEU A 202 8.03 -11.25 -7.08
C LEU A 202 8.38 -11.51 -5.60
N TYR A 203 8.16 -12.74 -5.13
CA TYR A 203 8.48 -13.16 -3.76
C TYR A 203 9.98 -13.05 -3.48
N ASP A 204 10.81 -13.57 -4.38
CA ASP A 204 12.25 -13.57 -4.25
C ASP A 204 12.83 -12.16 -4.33
N VAL A 205 12.37 -11.36 -5.31
CA VAL A 205 12.80 -9.96 -5.46
C VAL A 205 12.47 -9.16 -4.20
N SER A 206 11.28 -9.32 -3.65
CA SER A 206 10.87 -8.65 -2.41
C SER A 206 11.76 -9.04 -1.22
N LYS A 207 12.25 -10.27 -1.18
CA LYS A 207 13.10 -10.79 -0.12
C LYS A 207 14.55 -10.33 -0.23
N TYR A 208 15.10 -10.26 -1.45
CA TYR A 208 16.53 -10.03 -1.70
C TYR A 208 16.86 -8.62 -2.20
N PHE A 209 15.89 -7.76 -2.33
CA PHE A 209 16.05 -6.40 -2.85
C PHE A 209 16.70 -5.43 -1.85
N HIS A 210 17.41 -5.92 -0.83
CA HIS A 210 17.87 -5.08 0.27
C HIS A 210 19.22 -4.44 0.03
N SER A 211 20.15 -5.17 -0.64
CA SER A 211 21.51 -4.69 -0.84
C SER A 211 22.17 -5.25 -2.09
N ALA A 212 23.20 -4.55 -2.58
CA ALA A 212 24.04 -5.03 -3.66
C ALA A 212 24.75 -6.35 -3.28
N ASP A 213 25.22 -6.44 -2.04
CA ASP A 213 25.92 -7.63 -1.52
C ASP A 213 24.99 -8.86 -1.51
N ASP A 214 23.73 -8.70 -1.15
CA ASP A 214 22.75 -9.80 -1.20
C ASP A 214 22.57 -10.33 -2.63
N TRP A 215 22.47 -9.44 -3.62
CA TRP A 215 22.39 -9.84 -5.01
C TRP A 215 23.63 -10.59 -5.49
N VAL A 216 24.83 -10.07 -5.18
CA VAL A 216 26.11 -10.72 -5.50
C VAL A 216 26.15 -12.13 -4.93
N LYS A 217 25.83 -12.29 -3.65
CA LYS A 217 25.79 -13.57 -2.95
C LYS A 217 24.79 -14.55 -3.58
N HIS A 218 23.58 -14.08 -3.87
CA HIS A 218 22.52 -14.94 -4.41
C HIS A 218 22.75 -15.33 -5.87
N LEU A 219 23.35 -14.45 -6.66
CA LEU A 219 23.69 -14.73 -8.06
C LEU A 219 25.06 -15.43 -8.19
N ASN A 220 25.87 -15.41 -7.13
CA ASN A 220 27.25 -15.91 -7.11
C ASN A 220 28.08 -15.25 -8.21
N ASP A 221 28.05 -13.91 -8.28
CA ASP A 221 28.68 -13.13 -9.33
C ASP A 221 29.31 -11.85 -8.79
N ASP A 222 30.60 -11.93 -8.44
CA ASP A 222 31.39 -10.82 -7.91
C ASP A 222 31.60 -9.68 -8.92
N LEU A 223 31.40 -9.92 -10.22
CA LEU A 223 31.51 -8.86 -11.22
C LEU A 223 30.46 -7.78 -11.03
N LEU A 224 29.34 -8.12 -10.40
CA LEU A 224 28.28 -7.19 -10.08
C LEU A 224 28.75 -6.06 -9.14
N LEU A 225 29.74 -6.31 -8.28
CA LEU A 225 30.31 -5.27 -7.40
C LEU A 225 30.99 -4.12 -8.18
N LYS A 226 31.25 -4.30 -9.47
CA LYS A 226 31.81 -3.26 -10.34
C LYS A 226 30.75 -2.30 -10.88
N LEU A 227 29.47 -2.62 -10.73
CA LEU A 227 28.39 -1.72 -11.15
C LEU A 227 28.35 -0.46 -10.27
N LYS A 228 28.08 0.66 -10.90
CA LYS A 228 27.87 1.90 -10.16
C LYS A 228 26.52 1.84 -9.40
N PRO A 229 26.39 2.50 -8.24
CA PRO A 229 25.14 2.50 -7.47
C PRO A 229 23.89 2.84 -8.29
N LEU A 230 23.96 3.84 -9.18
CA LEU A 230 22.83 4.21 -10.03
C LEU A 230 22.47 3.13 -11.08
N ASP A 231 23.46 2.40 -11.59
CA ASP A 231 23.23 1.31 -12.53
C ASP A 231 22.61 0.09 -11.83
N TRP A 232 22.99 -0.17 -10.57
CA TRP A 232 22.30 -1.11 -9.69
C TRP A 232 20.82 -0.79 -9.58
N ILE A 233 20.51 0.43 -9.12
CA ILE A 233 19.12 0.87 -8.92
C ILE A 233 18.34 0.71 -10.24
N ARG A 234 18.90 1.21 -11.32
CA ARG A 234 18.25 1.18 -12.64
C ARG A 234 17.94 -0.24 -13.09
N THR A 235 18.93 -1.12 -12.99
CA THR A 235 18.81 -2.49 -13.47
C THR A 235 17.80 -3.29 -12.63
N VAL A 236 17.89 -3.21 -11.29
CA VAL A 236 16.99 -3.93 -10.40
C VAL A 236 15.56 -3.38 -10.50
N HIS A 237 15.39 -2.07 -10.59
CA HIS A 237 14.07 -1.43 -10.76
C HIS A 237 13.40 -1.86 -12.07
N ASP A 238 14.16 -1.91 -13.17
CA ASP A 238 13.65 -2.34 -14.48
C ASP A 238 13.33 -3.84 -14.51
N ALA A 239 14.19 -4.69 -13.93
CA ALA A 239 13.94 -6.12 -13.76
C ALA A 239 12.67 -6.38 -12.93
N THR A 240 12.47 -5.63 -11.85
CA THR A 240 11.27 -5.73 -11.02
C THR A 240 10.00 -5.40 -11.80
N SER A 241 10.05 -4.44 -12.74
CA SER A 241 8.94 -4.15 -13.64
C SER A 241 8.48 -5.37 -14.44
N GLU A 242 9.44 -6.14 -15.00
CA GLU A 242 9.12 -7.37 -15.74
C GLU A 242 8.59 -8.48 -14.82
N ILE A 243 9.14 -8.59 -13.61
CA ILE A 243 8.67 -9.56 -12.61
C ILE A 243 7.25 -9.23 -12.16
N LEU A 244 6.92 -7.94 -11.94
CA LEU A 244 5.56 -7.52 -11.66
C LEU A 244 4.59 -7.87 -12.80
N ILE A 245 4.99 -7.65 -14.05
CA ILE A 245 4.18 -8.05 -15.20
C ILE A 245 3.92 -9.57 -15.17
N LYS A 246 4.95 -10.40 -14.95
CA LYS A 246 4.80 -11.86 -14.82
C LYS A 246 3.85 -12.24 -13.67
N PHE A 247 3.94 -11.55 -12.53
CA PHE A 247 3.03 -11.77 -11.42
C PHE A 247 1.57 -11.47 -11.79
N PHE A 248 1.30 -10.35 -12.45
CA PHE A 248 -0.04 -10.01 -12.95
C PHE A 248 -0.52 -11.00 -14.02
N GLU A 249 0.36 -11.47 -14.91
CA GLU A 249 0.05 -12.53 -15.87
C GLU A 249 -0.38 -13.83 -15.19
N ASP A 250 0.30 -14.23 -14.11
CA ASP A 250 -0.04 -15.42 -13.33
C ASP A 250 -1.42 -15.28 -12.67
N VAL A 251 -1.68 -14.16 -11.99
CA VAL A 251 -2.96 -13.97 -11.28
C VAL A 251 -4.16 -13.82 -12.22
N THR A 252 -3.94 -13.34 -13.46
CA THR A 252 -4.98 -13.21 -14.48
C THR A 252 -5.07 -14.41 -15.42
N ASN A 253 -4.21 -15.42 -15.28
CA ASN A 253 -4.03 -16.51 -16.25
C ASN A 253 -3.76 -15.96 -17.67
N LYS A 254 -2.96 -14.89 -17.79
CA LYS A 254 -2.64 -14.18 -19.06
C LYS A 254 -3.86 -13.59 -19.78
N ASN A 255 -4.96 -13.35 -19.06
CA ASN A 255 -6.07 -12.59 -19.60
C ASN A 255 -5.79 -11.10 -19.48
N TYR A 256 -5.32 -10.47 -20.56
CA TYR A 256 -4.94 -9.06 -20.58
C TYR A 256 -6.13 -8.09 -20.67
N ASP A 257 -7.32 -8.60 -20.91
CA ASP A 257 -8.57 -7.83 -20.93
C ASP A 257 -9.35 -7.98 -19.59
N GLU A 258 -8.76 -8.64 -18.58
CA GLU A 258 -9.36 -8.76 -17.26
C GLU A 258 -9.49 -7.39 -16.58
N TYR A 259 -10.57 -7.21 -15.82
CA TYR A 259 -10.77 -6.02 -14.99
C TYR A 259 -10.03 -6.20 -13.67
N ILE A 260 -9.00 -5.41 -13.49
CA ILE A 260 -8.07 -5.48 -12.36
C ILE A 260 -8.03 -4.12 -11.67
N SER A 261 -8.06 -4.09 -10.34
CA SER A 261 -7.61 -2.94 -9.56
C SER A 261 -6.28 -3.25 -8.87
N TYR A 262 -5.46 -2.20 -8.72
CA TYR A 262 -4.15 -2.28 -8.09
C TYR A 262 -3.95 -1.13 -7.11
N SER A 263 -3.64 -1.43 -5.85
CA SER A 263 -3.44 -0.49 -4.76
C SER A 263 -2.36 -0.97 -3.79
N GLY A 264 -2.17 -0.26 -2.68
CA GLY A 264 -1.05 -0.40 -1.75
C GLY A 264 0.07 0.59 -2.07
N GLY A 265 0.98 0.83 -1.12
CA GLY A 265 2.06 1.82 -1.26
C GLY A 265 2.96 1.61 -2.47
N VAL A 266 3.16 0.35 -2.91
CA VAL A 266 3.94 0.03 -4.11
C VAL A 266 3.28 0.54 -5.39
N ALA A 267 1.96 0.71 -5.41
CA ALA A 267 1.23 1.28 -6.53
C ALA A 267 1.47 2.81 -6.73
N LEU A 268 2.23 3.45 -5.86
CA LEU A 268 2.78 4.80 -6.10
C LEU A 268 3.89 4.83 -7.15
N ASN A 269 4.44 3.67 -7.53
CA ASN A 269 5.50 3.61 -8.54
C ASN A 269 4.94 3.77 -9.96
N VAL A 270 4.91 5.01 -10.44
CA VAL A 270 4.32 5.37 -11.75
C VAL A 270 5.03 4.72 -12.94
N ILE A 271 6.30 4.34 -12.79
CA ILE A 271 7.07 3.68 -13.86
C ILE A 271 6.55 2.25 -14.03
N TRP A 272 6.42 1.50 -12.94
CA TRP A 272 5.86 0.16 -12.96
C TRP A 272 4.38 0.17 -13.37
N ASN A 273 3.62 1.15 -12.90
CA ASN A 273 2.23 1.35 -13.30
C ASN A 273 2.08 1.54 -14.81
N THR A 274 2.98 2.32 -15.42
CA THR A 274 2.98 2.53 -16.86
C THR A 274 3.24 1.22 -17.62
N ALA A 275 4.22 0.43 -17.16
CA ALA A 275 4.51 -0.87 -17.76
C ALA A 275 3.33 -1.84 -17.65
N LEU A 276 2.68 -1.91 -16.47
CA LEU A 276 1.49 -2.71 -16.26
C LEU A 276 0.31 -2.26 -17.13
N LYS A 277 0.02 -0.95 -17.19
CA LYS A 277 -1.08 -0.40 -18.00
C LYS A 277 -0.89 -0.60 -19.50
N ASN A 278 0.34 -0.62 -19.98
CA ASN A 278 0.63 -0.95 -21.39
C ASN A 278 0.25 -2.40 -21.73
N LYS A 279 0.22 -3.29 -20.75
CA LYS A 279 -0.09 -4.70 -20.93
C LYS A 279 -1.55 -5.04 -20.60
N PHE A 280 -2.06 -4.51 -19.51
CA PHE A 280 -3.41 -4.79 -18.97
C PHE A 280 -4.34 -3.58 -19.23
N LYS A 281 -5.17 -3.67 -20.25
CA LYS A 281 -5.99 -2.54 -20.73
C LYS A 281 -7.01 -2.03 -19.73
N ASN A 282 -7.54 -2.94 -18.91
CA ASN A 282 -8.59 -2.66 -17.92
C ASN A 282 -8.03 -2.58 -16.48
N LEU A 283 -6.74 -2.21 -16.33
CA LEU A 283 -6.12 -1.99 -15.04
C LEU A 283 -6.51 -0.62 -14.49
N VAL A 284 -7.10 -0.59 -13.30
CA VAL A 284 -7.42 0.62 -12.54
C VAL A 284 -6.42 0.76 -11.39
N ILE A 285 -5.81 1.94 -11.27
CA ILE A 285 -4.95 2.31 -10.15
C ILE A 285 -5.47 3.65 -9.64
N PRO A 286 -6.00 3.71 -8.40
CA PRO A 286 -6.57 4.95 -7.89
C PRO A 286 -5.48 5.98 -7.57
N PRO A 287 -5.76 7.28 -7.65
CA PRO A 287 -4.80 8.32 -7.27
C PRO A 287 -4.45 8.29 -5.77
N HIS A 288 -5.31 7.69 -4.96
CA HIS A 288 -5.17 7.44 -3.53
C HIS A 288 -4.81 5.96 -3.25
N CYS A 289 -3.92 5.38 -4.06
CA CYS A 289 -3.61 3.95 -4.00
C CYS A 289 -2.86 3.50 -2.74
N ASN A 290 -2.21 4.44 -2.03
CA ASN A 290 -1.53 4.20 -0.75
C ASN A 290 -2.48 4.37 0.45
N ASP A 291 -1.94 4.37 1.66
CA ASP A 291 -2.69 4.50 2.93
C ASP A 291 -3.61 5.73 3.00
N GLU A 292 -3.33 6.77 2.22
CA GLU A 292 -4.20 7.93 2.12
C GLU A 292 -5.61 7.60 1.62
N GLY A 293 -5.83 6.47 0.95
CA GLY A 293 -7.12 6.05 0.43
C GLY A 293 -7.91 5.09 1.31
N LEU A 294 -7.36 4.68 2.45
CA LEU A 294 -7.93 3.56 3.23
C LEU A 294 -9.30 3.86 3.84
N SER A 295 -9.63 5.11 4.13
CA SER A 295 -10.96 5.48 4.66
C SER A 295 -12.07 5.46 3.59
N LEU A 296 -11.74 5.39 2.30
CA LEU A 296 -12.68 5.37 1.18
C LEU A 296 -13.28 3.98 1.00
#